data_d68c0e268ac275ead7a0552c01237446
#
_entry.id   d68c0e268ac275ead7a0552c01237446
#
_cell.length_a   1.000
_cell.length_b   1.000
_cell.length_c   1.000
_cell.angle_alpha   90.00
_cell.angle_beta   90.00
_cell.angle_gamma   90.00
#
_symmetry.space_group_name_H-M   'P 1'
#
loop_
_entity.id
_entity.type
_entity.pdbx_description
1 polymer ?
#
loop_
_entity_poly.entity_id
_entity_poly.type
_entity_poly.pdbx_seq_one_letter_code
_entity_poly.pdbx_strand_id
1 'polypeptide(L)'
;MRIGFVELVLLLFIASITVGPNVALFVDRWLRRAQRTSAAAARRKAQLEAQAAIEREALMTRFRVASNIFALLMLAALAYGLLLRPIDTPPKAYTAPDVRQDTGAAQTALSADSKDSWKLGGYLGVDCVRTWDGLVYAAAYNGAAMKKRQSDLVRTDGGHYAAILSVEGELTSFAFDADGDLWLTVVTPSGGALCRARHDSWGTSVEQVVTQIDGAPLGVLSAVETGPDGKVYFAVSTEATAKNGLESALRTELIAHTGTGCVYVYDPSARTVEQVLGGVAGAVGLALSEDGRTLYVSDLGERCVWAVDADARELTAGGKNCGSFVSGLPGYPGALALDEDGILYISYRWIRSGWLEKHADSTLLRGIALRAGENIQKKLFKLPADAPCAEAVDTADGSWKQTFSGRELDGCTAVCPAGSKVYFGAAGSASLLSARV
;
A
#
# COMPACT_ATOMS: atom_id res chain seq x y z
N MET A 1 12.78 -10.04 -11.33
CA MET A 1 13.16 -9.66 -9.95
C MET A 1 14.09 -8.47 -10.04
N ARG A 2 13.69 -7.26 -9.61
CA ARG A 2 14.57 -6.09 -9.55
C ARG A 2 15.26 -6.12 -8.20
N ILE A 3 16.57 -6.31 -8.20
CA ILE A 3 17.38 -6.22 -6.99
C ILE A 3 17.42 -4.74 -6.59
N GLY A 4 17.00 -4.42 -5.37
CA GLY A 4 17.08 -3.08 -4.83
C GLY A 4 18.54 -2.65 -4.61
N PHE A 5 18.78 -1.32 -4.57
CA PHE A 5 20.13 -0.78 -4.38
C PHE A 5 20.84 -1.35 -3.14
N VAL A 6 20.13 -1.50 -2.03
CA VAL A 6 20.67 -2.07 -0.78
C VAL A 6 21.05 -3.54 -0.93
N GLU A 7 20.22 -4.32 -1.63
CA GLU A 7 20.49 -5.75 -1.91
C GLU A 7 21.70 -5.91 -2.84
N LEU A 8 21.82 -5.04 -3.86
CA LEU A 8 22.97 -5.01 -4.76
C LEU A 8 24.28 -4.70 -4.00
N VAL A 9 24.25 -3.68 -3.11
CA VAL A 9 25.38 -3.29 -2.28
C VAL A 9 25.79 -4.43 -1.34
N LEU A 10 24.82 -5.12 -0.72
CA LEU A 10 25.09 -6.25 0.17
C LEU A 10 25.67 -7.45 -0.58
N LEU A 11 25.19 -7.75 -1.78
CA LEU A 11 25.72 -8.82 -2.65
C LEU A 11 27.16 -8.52 -3.09
N LEU A 12 27.46 -7.28 -3.47
CA LEU A 12 28.83 -6.87 -3.84
C LEU A 12 29.78 -6.91 -2.64
N PHE A 13 29.32 -6.55 -1.44
CA PHE A 13 30.09 -6.64 -0.21
C PHE A 13 30.43 -8.10 0.15
N ILE A 14 29.44 -9.00 0.09
CA ILE A 14 29.65 -10.44 0.32
C ILE A 14 30.60 -11.02 -0.73
N ALA A 15 30.45 -10.65 -2.01
CA ALA A 15 31.34 -11.10 -3.08
C ALA A 15 32.79 -10.63 -2.87
N SER A 16 33.02 -9.42 -2.38
CA SER A 16 34.37 -8.90 -2.11
C SER A 16 35.09 -9.66 -0.98
N ILE A 17 34.38 -10.12 0.03
CA ILE A 17 34.89 -10.89 1.14
C ILE A 17 35.19 -12.35 0.74
N THR A 18 34.35 -12.95 -0.11
CA THR A 18 34.43 -14.38 -0.44
C THR A 18 35.38 -14.70 -1.61
N VAL A 19 35.46 -13.77 -2.61
CA VAL A 19 36.28 -14.01 -3.80
C VAL A 19 37.74 -13.60 -3.62
N GLY A 20 38.01 -12.58 -2.79
CA GLY A 20 39.36 -12.07 -2.56
C GLY A 20 40.40 -13.13 -2.13
N PRO A 21 40.13 -13.97 -1.13
CA PRO A 21 41.06 -15.01 -0.69
C PRO A 21 41.31 -16.11 -1.73
N ASN A 22 40.29 -16.44 -2.54
CA ASN A 22 40.36 -17.52 -3.53
C ASN A 22 41.21 -17.17 -4.77
N VAL A 23 41.23 -15.91 -5.19
CA VAL A 23 42.11 -15.43 -6.28
C VAL A 23 43.57 -15.51 -5.89
N ALA A 24 43.92 -15.19 -4.65
CA ALA A 24 45.27 -15.30 -4.12
C ALA A 24 45.78 -16.76 -4.11
N LEU A 25 44.92 -17.73 -3.78
CA LEU A 25 45.25 -19.16 -3.81
C LEU A 25 45.43 -19.72 -5.24
N PHE A 26 44.73 -19.17 -6.22
CA PHE A 26 44.90 -19.57 -7.61
C PHE A 26 46.23 -19.09 -8.21
N VAL A 27 46.64 -17.86 -7.94
CA VAL A 27 47.94 -17.30 -8.34
C VAL A 27 49.10 -18.10 -7.72
N ASP A 28 48.96 -18.55 -6.48
CA ASP A 28 49.96 -19.40 -5.80
C ASP A 28 50.22 -20.73 -6.48
N ARG A 29 49.15 -21.42 -6.95
CA ARG A 29 49.28 -22.71 -7.64
C ARG A 29 49.94 -22.60 -9.01
N TRP A 30 49.73 -21.46 -9.72
CA TRP A 30 50.31 -21.24 -11.04
C TRP A 30 51.82 -21.01 -10.98
N LEU A 31 52.34 -20.29 -9.94
CA LEU A 31 53.76 -20.02 -9.75
C LEU A 31 54.62 -21.27 -9.39
N ARG A 32 54.02 -22.29 -8.78
CA ARG A 32 54.73 -23.52 -8.34
C ARG A 32 55.07 -24.53 -9.48
N ARG A 33 54.53 -24.36 -10.67
CA ARG A 33 54.69 -25.32 -11.78
C ARG A 33 55.94 -25.12 -12.66
N ALA A 34 56.71 -24.08 -12.48
CA ALA A 34 57.69 -23.62 -13.49
C ALA A 34 59.19 -23.96 -13.25
N GLN A 35 59.59 -24.80 -12.24
CA GLN A 35 61.03 -24.96 -12.01
C GLN A 35 61.54 -26.36 -11.63
N ARG A 36 62.39 -26.93 -12.49
CA ARG A 36 63.36 -28.00 -12.16
C ARG A 36 64.64 -27.73 -12.97
N THR A 37 65.82 -27.47 -12.32
CA THR A 37 67.22 -27.84 -12.72
C THR A 37 68.33 -27.18 -11.87
N SER A 38 69.39 -27.95 -11.53
CA SER A 38 70.83 -27.83 -11.04
C SER A 38 71.28 -26.72 -10.03
N ALA A 39 72.35 -26.92 -9.31
CA ALA A 39 72.81 -26.15 -8.11
C ALA A 39 73.10 -24.65 -8.34
N ALA A 40 73.63 -24.25 -9.49
CA ALA A 40 73.71 -22.81 -9.85
C ALA A 40 72.31 -22.20 -10.09
N ALA A 41 71.37 -22.98 -10.61
CA ALA A 41 69.96 -22.68 -10.69
C ALA A 41 69.28 -22.61 -9.31
N ALA A 42 69.79 -23.36 -8.27
CA ALA A 42 69.19 -23.31 -6.93
C ALA A 42 69.42 -21.96 -6.23
N ARG A 43 70.65 -21.34 -6.36
CA ARG A 43 70.90 -19.97 -5.83
C ARG A 43 70.05 -18.90 -6.58
N ARG A 44 69.96 -19.02 -7.91
CA ARG A 44 69.14 -18.12 -8.73
C ARG A 44 67.67 -18.34 -8.44
N LYS A 45 67.28 -19.61 -8.17
CA LYS A 45 65.93 -20.00 -7.77
C LYS A 45 65.56 -19.42 -6.39
N ALA A 46 66.46 -19.51 -5.40
CA ALA A 46 66.27 -18.93 -4.07
C ALA A 46 66.12 -17.39 -4.12
N GLN A 47 66.90 -16.73 -4.96
CA GLN A 47 66.73 -15.27 -5.18
C GLN A 47 65.44 -14.92 -5.88
N LEU A 48 65.04 -15.71 -6.88
CA LEU A 48 63.75 -15.51 -7.59
C LEU A 48 62.55 -15.83 -6.68
N GLU A 49 62.68 -16.87 -5.83
CA GLU A 49 61.67 -17.19 -4.84
C GLU A 49 61.54 -16.11 -3.76
N ALA A 50 62.67 -15.52 -3.31
CA ALA A 50 62.68 -14.41 -2.38
C ALA A 50 62.08 -13.13 -3.01
N GLN A 51 62.44 -12.82 -4.26
CA GLN A 51 61.80 -11.71 -4.99
C GLN A 51 60.33 -11.96 -5.23
N ALA A 52 59.96 -13.18 -5.65
CA ALA A 52 58.56 -13.55 -5.86
C ALA A 52 57.73 -13.51 -4.54
N ALA A 53 58.36 -13.84 -3.39
CA ALA A 53 57.76 -13.73 -2.07
C ALA A 53 57.50 -12.25 -1.70
N ILE A 54 58.46 -11.37 -1.94
CA ILE A 54 58.35 -9.92 -1.70
C ILE A 54 57.27 -9.29 -2.61
N GLU A 55 57.31 -9.64 -3.89
CA GLU A 55 56.31 -9.17 -4.85
C GLU A 55 54.88 -9.68 -4.49
N ARG A 56 54.81 -10.94 -4.04
CA ARG A 56 53.58 -11.54 -3.57
C ARG A 56 53.02 -10.85 -2.31
N GLU A 57 53.90 -10.57 -1.34
CA GLU A 57 53.52 -9.84 -0.13
C GLU A 57 53.08 -8.42 -0.43
N ALA A 58 53.80 -7.74 -1.34
CA ALA A 58 53.42 -6.42 -1.84
C ALA A 58 52.07 -6.46 -2.60
N LEU A 59 51.84 -7.50 -3.43
CA LEU A 59 50.57 -7.70 -4.14
C LEU A 59 49.42 -7.98 -3.15
N MET A 60 49.63 -8.83 -2.17
CA MET A 60 48.64 -9.14 -1.13
C MET A 60 48.34 -7.92 -0.27
N THR A 61 49.32 -7.10 0.03
CA THR A 61 49.11 -5.84 0.76
C THR A 61 48.30 -4.84 -0.06
N ARG A 62 48.65 -4.67 -1.35
CA ARG A 62 47.85 -3.82 -2.28
C ARG A 62 46.43 -4.31 -2.41
N PHE A 63 46.23 -5.63 -2.49
CA PHE A 63 44.90 -6.23 -2.56
C PHE A 63 44.09 -6.00 -1.28
N ARG A 64 44.70 -6.17 -0.09
CA ARG A 64 44.07 -5.87 1.21
C ARG A 64 43.67 -4.38 1.29
N VAL A 65 44.58 -3.47 0.89
CA VAL A 65 44.29 -2.04 0.89
C VAL A 65 43.16 -1.72 -0.07
N ALA A 66 43.18 -2.25 -1.30
CA ALA A 66 42.10 -2.04 -2.28
C ALA A 66 40.77 -2.61 -1.78
N SER A 67 40.77 -3.81 -1.17
CA SER A 67 39.56 -4.41 -0.58
C SER A 67 39.00 -3.57 0.57
N ASN A 68 39.87 -3.04 1.45
CA ASN A 68 39.43 -2.17 2.55
C ASN A 68 38.86 -0.83 2.03
N ILE A 69 39.49 -0.24 1.03
CA ILE A 69 38.99 0.99 0.38
C ILE A 69 37.61 0.70 -0.25
N PHE A 70 37.48 -0.42 -0.97
CA PHE A 70 36.20 -0.81 -1.56
C PHE A 70 35.13 -1.02 -0.49
N ALA A 71 35.44 -1.71 0.60
CA ALA A 71 34.52 -1.92 1.72
C ALA A 71 34.08 -0.58 2.35
N LEU A 72 35.00 0.36 2.54
CA LEU A 72 34.70 1.70 3.03
C LEU A 72 33.80 2.48 2.08
N LEU A 73 34.06 2.42 0.78
CA LEU A 73 33.22 3.06 -0.24
C LEU A 73 31.81 2.45 -0.25
N MET A 74 31.71 1.14 -0.11
CA MET A 74 30.40 0.46 -0.03
C MET A 74 29.64 0.84 1.24
N LEU A 75 30.33 0.93 2.40
CA LEU A 75 29.71 1.41 3.64
C LEU A 75 29.27 2.87 3.52
N ALA A 76 30.08 3.72 2.90
CA ALA A 76 29.72 5.11 2.66
C ALA A 76 28.52 5.23 1.72
N ALA A 77 28.47 4.44 0.64
CA ALA A 77 27.32 4.39 -0.27
C ALA A 77 26.05 3.89 0.42
N LEU A 78 26.17 2.88 1.27
CA LEU A 78 25.06 2.37 2.08
C LEU A 78 24.57 3.42 3.08
N ALA A 79 25.49 4.06 3.79
CA ALA A 79 25.16 5.14 4.72
C ALA A 79 24.48 6.31 3.99
N TYR A 80 25.03 6.73 2.85
CA TYR A 80 24.36 7.74 2.01
C TYR A 80 22.96 7.29 1.61
N GLY A 81 22.82 6.08 1.09
CA GLY A 81 21.55 5.55 0.60
C GLY A 81 20.47 5.46 1.69
N LEU A 82 20.82 5.12 2.92
CA LEU A 82 19.89 4.95 4.04
C LEU A 82 19.68 6.22 4.87
N LEU A 83 20.67 7.11 4.95
CA LEU A 83 20.61 8.25 5.86
C LEU A 83 20.44 9.59 5.13
N LEU A 84 21.07 9.76 3.98
CA LEU A 84 21.20 11.07 3.33
C LEU A 84 20.46 11.20 2.01
N ARG A 85 20.12 10.10 1.33
CA ARG A 85 19.36 10.18 0.08
C ARG A 85 18.08 10.95 0.30
N PRO A 86 17.76 11.97 -0.51
CA PRO A 86 16.49 12.67 -0.42
C PRO A 86 15.29 11.73 -0.51
N ILE A 87 14.23 12.05 0.21
CA ILE A 87 12.93 11.37 0.17
C ILE A 87 11.87 12.41 -0.17
N ASP A 88 10.98 12.03 -1.08
CA ASP A 88 9.92 12.92 -1.57
C ASP A 88 8.91 13.24 -0.46
N THR A 89 8.72 12.30 0.47
CA THR A 89 7.74 12.37 1.56
C THR A 89 8.47 12.24 2.91
N PRO A 90 9.04 13.32 3.48
CA PRO A 90 9.76 13.26 4.74
C PRO A 90 8.83 12.95 5.91
N PRO A 91 9.25 12.08 6.85
CA PRO A 91 8.40 11.68 7.97
C PRO A 91 8.21 12.82 8.98
N LYS A 92 6.98 12.93 9.49
CA LYS A 92 6.63 13.79 10.62
C LYS A 92 6.51 12.95 11.90
N ALA A 93 6.97 13.48 13.03
CA ALA A 93 6.74 12.84 14.34
C ALA A 93 5.25 12.88 14.69
N TYR A 94 4.75 11.79 15.25
CA TYR A 94 3.38 11.71 15.74
C TYR A 94 3.33 10.86 17.02
N THR A 95 2.19 10.89 17.70
CA THR A 95 1.91 10.01 18.84
C THR A 95 1.05 8.86 18.34
N ALA A 96 1.52 7.63 18.51
CA ALA A 96 0.75 6.46 18.09
C ALA A 96 -0.57 6.42 18.90
N PRO A 97 -1.73 6.26 18.19
CA PRO A 97 -3.01 6.17 18.90
C PRO A 97 -3.06 4.95 19.83
N ASP A 98 -3.73 5.10 20.97
CA ASP A 98 -4.01 3.98 21.86
C ASP A 98 -4.85 2.90 21.16
N VAL A 99 -4.75 1.67 21.64
CA VAL A 99 -5.60 0.59 21.15
C VAL A 99 -6.80 0.46 22.06
N ARG A 100 -8.00 0.47 21.49
CA ARG A 100 -9.19 0.22 22.27
C ARG A 100 -9.14 -1.18 22.88
N GLN A 101 -9.84 -1.36 23.99
CA GLN A 101 -10.04 -2.66 24.62
C GLN A 101 -10.94 -3.54 23.75
N ASP A 102 -10.89 -4.86 24.00
CA ASP A 102 -11.81 -5.82 23.37
C ASP A 102 -13.26 -5.39 23.62
N THR A 103 -14.05 -5.36 22.56
CA THR A 103 -15.44 -4.90 22.58
C THR A 103 -16.44 -5.99 22.94
N GLY A 104 -16.00 -7.24 22.97
CA GLY A 104 -16.90 -8.40 23.16
C GLY A 104 -17.85 -8.64 21.99
N ALA A 105 -17.59 -8.04 20.82
CA ALA A 105 -18.40 -8.21 19.60
C ALA A 105 -18.41 -9.69 19.15
N ALA A 106 -19.50 -10.09 18.49
CA ALA A 106 -19.63 -11.44 17.95
C ALA A 106 -18.51 -11.71 16.91
N GLN A 107 -17.93 -12.91 16.96
CA GLN A 107 -16.83 -13.30 16.08
C GLN A 107 -17.35 -14.14 14.92
N THR A 108 -16.97 -13.78 13.68
CA THR A 108 -17.33 -14.53 12.47
C THR A 108 -16.07 -14.86 11.68
N ALA A 109 -15.83 -16.15 11.46
CA ALA A 109 -14.74 -16.61 10.60
C ALA A 109 -15.20 -16.61 9.14
N LEU A 110 -14.39 -15.99 8.26
CA LEU A 110 -14.57 -16.03 6.82
C LEU A 110 -13.86 -17.25 6.24
N SER A 111 -14.46 -17.88 5.21
CA SER A 111 -13.88 -19.02 4.51
C SER A 111 -14.14 -18.93 3.02
N ALA A 112 -13.13 -19.24 2.21
CA ALA A 112 -13.26 -19.37 0.76
C ALA A 112 -14.04 -20.62 0.33
N ASP A 113 -14.21 -21.58 1.22
CA ASP A 113 -15.04 -22.78 0.99
C ASP A 113 -16.53 -22.51 1.21
N SER A 114 -16.90 -21.30 1.62
CA SER A 114 -18.28 -20.84 1.69
C SER A 114 -18.93 -20.93 0.30
N LYS A 115 -20.15 -21.44 0.21
CA LYS A 115 -20.92 -21.53 -1.04
C LYS A 115 -21.17 -20.16 -1.70
N ASP A 116 -21.02 -19.11 -0.94
CA ASP A 116 -21.25 -17.72 -1.37
C ASP A 116 -19.95 -16.98 -1.63
N SER A 117 -18.78 -17.66 -1.57
CA SER A 117 -17.47 -17.09 -1.89
C SER A 117 -17.09 -17.41 -3.35
N TRP A 118 -16.50 -16.44 -4.05
CA TRP A 118 -16.20 -16.55 -5.48
C TRP A 118 -14.73 -16.33 -5.77
N LYS A 119 -14.23 -17.03 -6.80
CA LYS A 119 -12.88 -16.81 -7.34
C LYS A 119 -12.99 -16.12 -8.68
N LEU A 120 -12.40 -14.95 -8.80
CA LEU A 120 -12.27 -14.20 -10.05
C LEU A 120 -11.01 -14.68 -10.79
N GLY A 121 -11.13 -15.74 -11.57
CA GLY A 121 -9.98 -16.31 -12.30
C GLY A 121 -9.38 -15.31 -13.28
N GLY A 122 -8.04 -15.24 -13.33
CA GLY A 122 -7.32 -14.31 -14.19
C GLY A 122 -6.99 -12.96 -13.55
N TYR A 123 -7.55 -12.65 -12.38
CA TYR A 123 -7.23 -11.46 -11.61
C TYR A 123 -6.26 -11.76 -10.47
N LEU A 124 -5.62 -10.73 -9.93
CA LEU A 124 -4.63 -10.82 -8.85
C LEU A 124 -5.15 -10.28 -7.53
N GLY A 125 -6.16 -9.41 -7.57
CA GLY A 125 -6.71 -8.79 -6.37
C GLY A 125 -7.96 -7.99 -6.67
N VAL A 126 -8.62 -7.54 -5.58
CA VAL A 126 -9.85 -6.74 -5.60
C VAL A 126 -9.64 -5.53 -4.69
N ASP A 127 -9.90 -4.33 -5.19
CA ASP A 127 -9.72 -3.09 -4.43
C ASP A 127 -11.05 -2.51 -3.90
N CYS A 128 -12.17 -2.75 -4.58
CA CYS A 128 -13.48 -2.26 -4.17
C CYS A 128 -14.58 -3.25 -4.57
N VAL A 129 -15.62 -3.34 -3.75
CA VAL A 129 -16.85 -4.12 -4.02
C VAL A 129 -18.06 -3.25 -3.70
N ARG A 130 -19.06 -3.25 -4.58
CA ARG A 130 -20.34 -2.58 -4.39
C ARG A 130 -21.47 -3.44 -4.95
N THR A 131 -22.67 -3.18 -4.50
CA THR A 131 -23.89 -3.77 -5.07
C THR A 131 -24.71 -2.71 -5.77
N TRP A 132 -25.33 -3.07 -6.89
CA TRP A 132 -26.27 -2.25 -7.61
C TRP A 132 -27.26 -3.14 -8.36
N ASP A 133 -28.54 -2.81 -8.31
CA ASP A 133 -29.65 -3.57 -8.94
C ASP A 133 -29.58 -5.09 -8.62
N GLY A 134 -29.30 -5.43 -7.35
CA GLY A 134 -29.23 -6.82 -6.87
C GLY A 134 -28.01 -7.61 -7.33
N LEU A 135 -27.10 -7.01 -8.07
CA LEU A 135 -25.86 -7.64 -8.55
C LEU A 135 -24.65 -7.12 -7.79
N VAL A 136 -23.59 -7.93 -7.74
CA VAL A 136 -22.32 -7.58 -7.10
C VAL A 136 -21.32 -7.17 -8.17
N TYR A 137 -20.64 -6.07 -7.91
CA TYR A 137 -19.59 -5.52 -8.76
C TYR A 137 -18.29 -5.44 -7.98
N ALA A 138 -17.17 -5.70 -8.66
CA ALA A 138 -15.85 -5.66 -8.06
C ALA A 138 -14.85 -4.95 -8.97
N ALA A 139 -14.05 -4.06 -8.41
CA ALA A 139 -12.86 -3.52 -9.06
C ALA A 139 -11.72 -4.53 -8.92
N ALA A 140 -11.42 -5.26 -9.99
CA ALA A 140 -10.42 -6.30 -10.01
C ALA A 140 -9.27 -5.94 -10.96
N TYR A 141 -8.03 -6.31 -10.63
CA TYR A 141 -6.87 -6.00 -11.47
C TYR A 141 -6.07 -7.24 -11.86
N ASN A 142 -5.46 -7.18 -13.05
CA ASN A 142 -4.71 -8.30 -13.62
C ASN A 142 -3.20 -8.06 -13.78
N GLY A 143 -2.70 -6.88 -13.46
CA GLY A 143 -1.28 -6.53 -13.56
C GLY A 143 -0.62 -6.32 -12.19
N ALA A 144 0.47 -7.05 -11.89
CA ALA A 144 1.22 -6.86 -10.65
C ALA A 144 2.06 -5.57 -10.65
N ALA A 145 2.54 -5.15 -11.83
CA ALA A 145 3.35 -3.94 -11.99
C ALA A 145 2.49 -2.78 -12.51
N MET A 146 2.57 -1.63 -11.84
CA MET A 146 1.75 -0.45 -12.15
C MET A 146 1.75 -0.06 -13.65
N LYS A 147 2.90 -0.12 -14.32
CA LYS A 147 3.02 0.22 -15.75
C LYS A 147 2.26 -0.71 -16.70
N LYS A 148 1.84 -1.88 -16.23
CA LYS A 148 1.10 -2.88 -17.00
C LYS A 148 -0.22 -3.24 -16.32
N ARG A 149 -0.59 -2.50 -15.27
CA ARG A 149 -1.82 -2.76 -14.55
C ARG A 149 -2.99 -2.31 -15.41
N GLN A 150 -3.90 -3.21 -15.60
CA GLN A 150 -5.22 -3.00 -16.12
C GLN A 150 -6.19 -3.44 -15.05
N SER A 151 -7.17 -2.63 -14.77
CA SER A 151 -8.25 -2.94 -13.84
C SER A 151 -9.55 -3.03 -14.60
N ASP A 152 -10.34 -4.02 -14.24
CA ASP A 152 -11.65 -4.24 -14.79
C ASP A 152 -12.71 -4.05 -13.70
N LEU A 153 -13.79 -3.39 -14.04
CA LEU A 153 -15.02 -3.50 -13.26
C LEU A 153 -15.71 -4.79 -13.69
N VAL A 154 -15.79 -5.73 -12.77
CA VAL A 154 -16.35 -7.07 -12.99
C VAL A 154 -17.72 -7.15 -12.33
N ARG A 155 -18.75 -7.57 -13.07
CA ARG A 155 -20.06 -7.92 -12.54
C ARG A 155 -20.13 -9.42 -12.29
N THR A 156 -20.70 -9.82 -11.16
CA THR A 156 -20.92 -11.24 -10.85
C THR A 156 -22.32 -11.50 -10.32
N ASP A 157 -22.88 -12.64 -10.70
CA ASP A 157 -24.20 -13.15 -10.28
C ASP A 157 -24.09 -14.39 -9.39
N GLY A 158 -22.90 -14.70 -8.90
CA GLY A 158 -22.64 -15.85 -8.02
C GLY A 158 -22.17 -17.13 -8.71
N GLY A 159 -22.18 -17.20 -10.02
CA GLY A 159 -21.69 -18.35 -10.79
C GLY A 159 -20.73 -17.99 -11.89
N HIS A 160 -20.98 -16.83 -12.49
CA HIS A 160 -20.18 -16.30 -13.59
C HIS A 160 -19.80 -14.84 -13.29
N TYR A 161 -18.72 -14.39 -13.90
CA TYR A 161 -18.34 -13.00 -13.88
C TYR A 161 -18.01 -12.51 -15.30
N ALA A 162 -18.27 -11.24 -15.55
CA ALA A 162 -17.96 -10.58 -16.81
C ALA A 162 -17.36 -9.21 -16.53
N ALA A 163 -16.27 -8.89 -17.22
CA ALA A 163 -15.75 -7.53 -17.26
C ALA A 163 -16.72 -6.65 -18.05
N ILE A 164 -17.17 -5.55 -17.44
CA ILE A 164 -18.10 -4.60 -18.06
C ILE A 164 -17.42 -3.29 -18.42
N LEU A 165 -16.28 -3.01 -17.82
CA LEU A 165 -15.49 -1.81 -18.05
C LEU A 165 -14.03 -2.15 -17.77
N SER A 166 -13.11 -1.60 -18.58
CA SER A 166 -11.67 -1.72 -18.39
C SER A 166 -11.01 -0.35 -18.37
N VAL A 167 -10.08 -0.15 -17.45
CA VAL A 167 -9.26 1.07 -17.35
C VAL A 167 -7.78 0.73 -17.31
N GLU A 168 -6.95 1.57 -17.94
CA GLU A 168 -5.51 1.52 -17.77
C GLU A 168 -5.13 2.12 -16.41
N GLY A 169 -4.37 1.40 -15.60
CA GLY A 169 -4.00 1.80 -14.25
C GLY A 169 -4.69 0.97 -13.18
N GLU A 170 -4.88 1.55 -12.04
CA GLU A 170 -5.51 0.96 -10.86
C GLU A 170 -6.88 1.61 -10.64
N LEU A 171 -7.96 0.84 -10.79
CA LEU A 171 -9.30 1.21 -10.38
C LEU A 171 -9.39 0.97 -8.87
N THR A 172 -9.24 2.01 -8.09
CA THR A 172 -9.13 1.91 -6.63
C THR A 172 -10.50 1.88 -5.94
N SER A 173 -11.50 2.55 -6.51
CA SER A 173 -12.88 2.55 -6.01
C SER A 173 -13.87 2.92 -7.11
N PHE A 174 -15.14 2.61 -6.87
CA PHE A 174 -16.24 3.04 -7.71
C PHE A 174 -17.53 3.18 -6.88
N ALA A 175 -18.45 4.03 -7.36
CA ALA A 175 -19.78 4.20 -6.81
C ALA A 175 -20.79 4.36 -7.95
N PHE A 176 -22.05 3.97 -7.73
CA PHE A 176 -23.15 4.21 -8.62
C PHE A 176 -23.94 5.44 -8.14
N ASP A 177 -24.31 6.32 -9.05
CA ASP A 177 -25.30 7.36 -8.72
C ASP A 177 -26.74 6.86 -8.97
N ALA A 178 -27.70 7.72 -8.69
CA ALA A 178 -29.13 7.38 -8.81
C ALA A 178 -29.55 7.03 -10.26
N ASP A 179 -28.84 7.52 -11.26
CA ASP A 179 -29.09 7.25 -12.68
C ASP A 179 -28.36 5.97 -13.15
N GLY A 180 -27.57 5.34 -12.28
CA GLY A 180 -26.76 4.18 -12.57
C GLY A 180 -25.45 4.53 -13.29
N ASP A 181 -25.06 5.78 -13.38
CA ASP A 181 -23.75 6.17 -13.86
C ASP A 181 -22.69 5.77 -12.84
N LEU A 182 -21.53 5.37 -13.34
CA LEU A 182 -20.40 4.98 -12.54
C LEU A 182 -19.44 6.15 -12.33
N TRP A 183 -19.16 6.42 -11.08
CA TRP A 183 -18.07 7.29 -10.67
C TRP A 183 -16.90 6.43 -10.23
N LEU A 184 -15.70 6.72 -10.74
CA LEU A 184 -14.53 5.86 -10.65
C LEU A 184 -13.32 6.66 -10.15
N THR A 185 -12.55 6.09 -9.24
CA THR A 185 -11.22 6.61 -8.92
C THR A 185 -10.16 5.75 -9.59
N VAL A 186 -9.36 6.37 -10.45
CA VAL A 186 -8.31 5.68 -11.22
C VAL A 186 -6.95 6.28 -10.87
N VAL A 187 -5.98 5.41 -10.59
CA VAL A 187 -4.60 5.82 -10.29
C VAL A 187 -3.68 5.28 -11.37
N THR A 188 -2.88 6.20 -11.93
CA THR A 188 -1.82 5.90 -12.90
C THR A 188 -0.46 6.35 -12.36
N PRO A 189 0.67 5.98 -12.99
CA PRO A 189 1.97 6.50 -12.58
C PRO A 189 2.11 8.03 -12.65
N SER A 190 1.24 8.70 -13.41
CA SER A 190 1.22 10.17 -13.57
C SER A 190 0.33 10.90 -12.56
N GLY A 191 -0.52 10.19 -11.82
CA GLY A 191 -1.43 10.78 -10.83
C GLY A 191 -2.77 10.09 -10.82
N GLY A 192 -3.69 10.63 -10.03
CA GLY A 192 -5.06 10.16 -9.90
C GLY A 192 -6.05 10.92 -10.79
N ALA A 193 -7.18 10.29 -11.04
CA ALA A 193 -8.32 10.91 -11.74
C ALA A 193 -9.65 10.44 -11.15
N LEU A 194 -10.58 11.36 -10.95
CA LEU A 194 -11.99 11.06 -10.81
C LEU A 194 -12.59 10.96 -12.22
N CYS A 195 -13.19 9.82 -12.52
CA CYS A 195 -13.75 9.53 -13.83
C CYS A 195 -15.25 9.22 -13.72
N ARG A 196 -15.96 9.34 -14.85
CA ARG A 196 -17.37 8.96 -15.00
C ARG A 196 -17.55 8.03 -16.20
N ALA A 197 -18.35 6.99 -16.04
CA ALA A 197 -18.85 6.17 -17.14
C ALA A 197 -20.37 6.16 -17.07
N ARG A 198 -21.04 6.62 -18.14
CA ARG A 198 -22.50 6.71 -18.20
C ARG A 198 -23.12 5.32 -18.32
N HIS A 199 -24.27 5.13 -17.70
CA HIS A 199 -24.99 3.86 -17.67
C HIS A 199 -25.28 3.30 -19.08
N ASP A 200 -25.65 4.16 -20.01
CA ASP A 200 -25.96 3.79 -21.39
C ASP A 200 -24.74 3.40 -22.24
N SER A 201 -23.54 3.68 -21.75
CA SER A 201 -22.28 3.52 -22.48
C SER A 201 -21.17 2.84 -21.65
N TRP A 202 -21.53 2.09 -20.62
CA TRP A 202 -20.54 1.30 -19.85
C TRP A 202 -19.68 0.43 -20.79
N GLY A 203 -18.38 0.45 -20.58
CA GLY A 203 -17.42 -0.32 -21.37
C GLY A 203 -17.00 0.33 -22.69
N THR A 204 -17.63 1.41 -23.13
CA THR A 204 -17.28 2.10 -24.38
C THR A 204 -16.61 3.46 -24.16
N SER A 205 -16.90 4.13 -23.06
CA SER A 205 -16.39 5.48 -22.78
C SER A 205 -16.25 5.72 -21.28
N VAL A 206 -15.04 6.14 -20.88
CA VAL A 206 -14.73 6.63 -19.52
C VAL A 206 -14.23 8.07 -19.66
N GLU A 207 -14.94 9.01 -19.10
CA GLU A 207 -14.59 10.43 -19.08
C GLU A 207 -13.78 10.75 -17.83
N GLN A 208 -12.62 11.42 -17.98
CA GLN A 208 -11.90 12.00 -16.86
C GLN A 208 -12.56 13.34 -16.49
N VAL A 209 -13.09 13.43 -15.27
CA VAL A 209 -13.85 14.61 -14.81
C VAL A 209 -12.97 15.56 -14.01
N VAL A 210 -12.18 15.01 -13.05
CA VAL A 210 -11.24 15.79 -12.23
C VAL A 210 -9.89 15.11 -12.25
N THR A 211 -8.86 15.82 -12.70
CA THR A 211 -7.47 15.33 -12.74
C THR A 211 -6.51 16.25 -11.98
N GLN A 212 -7.01 17.44 -11.62
CA GLN A 212 -6.22 18.46 -10.92
C GLN A 212 -7.12 19.33 -10.06
N ILE A 213 -6.57 19.91 -9.01
CA ILE A 213 -7.20 20.91 -8.15
C ILE A 213 -6.21 22.08 -8.06
N ASP A 214 -6.67 23.31 -8.31
CA ASP A 214 -5.87 24.55 -8.31
C ASP A 214 -4.60 24.46 -9.18
N GLY A 215 -4.68 23.71 -10.29
CA GLY A 215 -3.56 23.49 -11.21
C GLY A 215 -2.55 22.44 -10.77
N ALA A 216 -2.69 21.85 -9.59
CA ALA A 216 -1.88 20.73 -9.13
C ALA A 216 -2.53 19.39 -9.50
N PRO A 217 -1.79 18.43 -10.08
CA PRO A 217 -2.32 17.09 -10.34
C PRO A 217 -2.82 16.43 -9.06
N LEU A 218 -3.90 15.64 -9.17
CA LEU A 218 -4.40 14.85 -8.05
C LEU A 218 -3.35 13.83 -7.61
N GLY A 219 -3.20 13.66 -6.30
CA GLY A 219 -2.45 12.60 -5.68
C GLY A 219 -3.06 11.22 -5.91
N VAL A 220 -2.89 10.33 -4.97
CA VAL A 220 -3.40 8.95 -5.06
C VAL A 220 -4.83 8.90 -4.52
N LEU A 221 -5.79 8.58 -5.38
CA LEU A 221 -7.19 8.41 -5.00
C LEU A 221 -7.46 7.00 -4.51
N SER A 222 -8.36 6.86 -3.53
CA SER A 222 -8.68 5.58 -2.89
C SER A 222 -10.16 5.26 -2.78
N ALA A 223 -11.01 6.25 -2.69
CA ALA A 223 -12.43 6.05 -2.47
C ALA A 223 -13.27 7.09 -3.21
N VAL A 224 -14.47 6.69 -3.59
CA VAL A 224 -15.52 7.55 -4.13
C VAL A 224 -16.86 7.11 -3.57
N GLU A 225 -17.73 8.09 -3.28
CA GLU A 225 -19.09 7.88 -2.80
C GLU A 225 -20.01 8.92 -3.44
N THR A 226 -21.27 8.57 -3.70
CA THR A 226 -22.26 9.44 -4.33
C THR A 226 -23.35 9.82 -3.32
N GLY A 227 -23.67 11.09 -3.26
CA GLY A 227 -24.74 11.60 -2.41
C GLY A 227 -26.11 11.53 -3.07
N PRO A 228 -27.20 11.50 -2.27
CA PRO A 228 -28.56 11.54 -2.77
C PRO A 228 -28.90 12.85 -3.50
N ASP A 229 -28.11 13.90 -3.29
CA ASP A 229 -28.17 15.19 -3.96
C ASP A 229 -27.39 15.24 -5.29
N GLY A 230 -26.80 14.12 -5.70
CA GLY A 230 -26.01 13.97 -6.92
C GLY A 230 -24.58 14.49 -6.81
N LYS A 231 -24.14 14.94 -5.65
CA LYS A 231 -22.73 15.28 -5.40
C LYS A 231 -21.89 14.03 -5.27
N VAL A 232 -20.59 14.14 -5.58
CA VAL A 232 -19.63 13.05 -5.58
C VAL A 232 -18.49 13.36 -4.62
N TYR A 233 -18.38 12.58 -3.57
CA TYR A 233 -17.29 12.68 -2.59
C TYR A 233 -16.16 11.75 -3.01
N PHE A 234 -14.92 12.23 -2.98
CA PHE A 234 -13.78 11.41 -3.30
C PHE A 234 -12.57 11.69 -2.40
N ALA A 235 -11.82 10.66 -2.08
CA ALA A 235 -10.66 10.73 -1.20
C ALA A 235 -9.37 10.72 -1.99
N VAL A 236 -8.52 11.73 -1.76
CA VAL A 236 -7.10 11.73 -2.07
C VAL A 236 -6.37 11.24 -0.84
N SER A 237 -5.84 10.03 -0.89
CA SER A 237 -5.24 9.39 0.28
C SER A 237 -3.97 10.10 0.74
N THR A 238 -3.18 10.55 -0.20
CA THR A 238 -1.89 11.21 0.03
C THR A 238 -1.41 11.91 -1.24
N GLU A 239 -0.60 12.95 -1.06
CA GLU A 239 0.15 13.58 -2.16
C GLU A 239 1.40 12.79 -2.56
N ALA A 240 1.69 11.68 -1.89
CA ALA A 240 2.81 10.81 -2.27
C ALA A 240 2.67 10.31 -3.71
N THR A 241 3.81 10.04 -4.35
CA THR A 241 3.85 9.62 -5.75
C THR A 241 3.06 8.33 -6.01
N ALA A 242 2.26 8.34 -7.07
CA ALA A 242 1.49 7.20 -7.57
C ALA A 242 2.32 6.15 -8.32
N LYS A 243 3.63 6.33 -8.46
CA LYS A 243 4.53 5.51 -9.32
C LYS A 243 4.36 4.00 -9.17
N ASN A 244 4.08 3.54 -7.95
CA ASN A 244 3.97 2.11 -7.62
C ASN A 244 2.55 1.72 -7.17
N GLY A 245 1.55 2.58 -7.41
CA GLY A 245 0.14 2.37 -7.10
C GLY A 245 -0.26 2.72 -5.68
N LEU A 246 -1.55 2.55 -5.39
CA LEU A 246 -2.19 2.90 -4.13
C LEU A 246 -1.51 2.23 -2.92
N GLU A 247 -1.31 0.93 -2.97
CA GLU A 247 -0.73 0.13 -1.87
C GLU A 247 0.65 0.65 -1.43
N SER A 248 1.51 1.04 -2.38
CA SER A 248 2.83 1.59 -2.10
C SER A 248 2.76 3.01 -1.54
N ALA A 249 1.86 3.82 -2.06
CA ALA A 249 1.64 5.19 -1.59
C ALA A 249 1.11 5.19 -0.15
N LEU A 250 0.14 4.34 0.16
CA LEU A 250 -0.40 4.20 1.52
C LEU A 250 0.64 3.71 2.53
N ARG A 251 1.50 2.75 2.16
CA ARG A 251 2.63 2.35 3.03
C ARG A 251 3.60 3.51 3.25
N THR A 252 3.86 4.30 2.21
CA THR A 252 4.70 5.50 2.33
C THR A 252 4.06 6.49 3.29
N GLU A 253 2.76 6.76 3.15
CA GLU A 253 2.03 7.66 4.06
C GLU A 253 2.04 7.15 5.50
N LEU A 254 1.79 5.85 5.74
CA LEU A 254 1.88 5.27 7.09
C LEU A 254 3.27 5.44 7.72
N ILE A 255 4.34 5.21 6.94
CA ILE A 255 5.71 5.37 7.43
C ILE A 255 6.05 6.86 7.59
N ALA A 256 5.60 7.74 6.71
CA ALA A 256 5.86 9.18 6.75
C ALA A 256 4.94 9.91 7.71
N HIS A 257 3.68 9.54 7.78
CA HIS A 257 2.62 10.16 8.60
C HIS A 257 2.53 11.66 8.35
N THR A 258 2.37 12.02 7.06
CA THR A 258 2.42 13.44 6.65
C THR A 258 1.11 14.17 6.88
N GLY A 259 -0.01 13.44 6.87
CA GLY A 259 -1.35 14.03 6.97
C GLY A 259 -1.68 14.90 5.76
N THR A 260 -1.29 14.48 4.56
CA THR A 260 -1.60 15.21 3.31
C THR A 260 -2.87 14.69 2.64
N GLY A 261 -3.53 13.69 3.22
CA GLY A 261 -4.80 13.17 2.73
C GLY A 261 -5.93 14.18 2.87
N CYS A 262 -6.80 14.21 1.86
CA CYS A 262 -7.95 15.12 1.78
C CYS A 262 -9.17 14.40 1.23
N VAL A 263 -10.36 14.86 1.64
CA VAL A 263 -11.63 14.48 1.02
C VAL A 263 -12.22 15.71 0.34
N TYR A 264 -12.61 15.53 -0.90
CA TYR A 264 -13.23 16.55 -1.72
C TYR A 264 -14.64 16.16 -2.10
N VAL A 265 -15.47 17.16 -2.41
CA VAL A 265 -16.76 16.99 -3.05
C VAL A 265 -16.73 17.63 -4.43
N TYR A 266 -17.19 16.91 -5.42
CA TYR A 266 -17.44 17.41 -6.78
C TYR A 266 -18.94 17.58 -6.97
N ASP A 267 -19.35 18.77 -7.41
CA ASP A 267 -20.72 19.06 -7.84
C ASP A 267 -20.81 18.97 -9.37
N PRO A 268 -21.45 17.93 -9.94
CA PRO A 268 -21.56 17.79 -11.39
C PRO A 268 -22.36 18.90 -12.07
N SER A 269 -23.30 19.53 -11.34
CA SER A 269 -24.13 20.59 -11.87
C SER A 269 -23.40 21.93 -11.99
N ALA A 270 -22.62 22.26 -10.97
CA ALA A 270 -21.79 23.46 -10.94
C ALA A 270 -20.40 23.24 -11.56
N ARG A 271 -19.96 22.00 -11.69
CA ARG A 271 -18.60 21.59 -12.10
C ARG A 271 -17.52 22.18 -11.20
N THR A 272 -17.80 22.21 -9.91
CA THR A 272 -16.88 22.73 -8.88
C THR A 272 -16.36 21.59 -8.01
N VAL A 273 -15.13 21.75 -7.49
CA VAL A 273 -14.53 20.88 -6.49
C VAL A 273 -14.25 21.70 -5.25
N GLU A 274 -14.68 21.21 -4.09
CA GLU A 274 -14.43 21.85 -2.81
C GLU A 274 -13.89 20.85 -1.80
N GLN A 275 -13.00 21.33 -0.91
CA GLN A 275 -12.47 20.48 0.16
C GLN A 275 -13.49 20.34 1.28
N VAL A 276 -13.78 19.12 1.67
CA VAL A 276 -14.61 18.79 2.85
C VAL A 276 -13.70 18.64 4.08
N LEU A 277 -12.70 17.76 4.00
CA LEU A 277 -11.81 17.41 5.09
C LEU A 277 -10.37 17.31 4.60
N GLY A 278 -9.44 17.97 5.29
CA GLY A 278 -8.00 17.87 5.06
C GLY A 278 -7.26 17.37 6.31
N GLY A 279 -5.95 17.14 6.18
CA GLY A 279 -5.10 16.73 7.29
C GLY A 279 -5.23 15.27 7.69
N VAL A 280 -5.78 14.42 6.83
CA VAL A 280 -5.97 12.98 7.07
C VAL A 280 -4.67 12.23 6.78
N ALA A 281 -4.22 11.37 7.69
CA ALA A 281 -3.01 10.56 7.51
C ALA A 281 -3.31 9.28 6.69
N GLY A 282 -3.78 9.48 5.47
CA GLY A 282 -4.25 8.44 4.57
C GLY A 282 -5.75 8.26 4.60
N ALA A 283 -6.49 9.13 3.88
CA ALA A 283 -7.92 8.96 3.65
C ALA A 283 -8.13 7.77 2.70
N VAL A 284 -8.74 6.68 3.15
CA VAL A 284 -8.81 5.43 2.36
C VAL A 284 -10.23 5.00 2.04
N GLY A 285 -11.16 5.08 2.96
CA GLY A 285 -12.54 4.68 2.81
C GLY A 285 -13.49 5.83 3.05
N LEU A 286 -14.58 5.85 2.30
CA LEU A 286 -15.70 6.76 2.48
C LEU A 286 -16.98 5.96 2.63
N ALA A 287 -17.91 6.43 3.47
CA ALA A 287 -19.28 6.00 3.50
C ALA A 287 -20.16 7.22 3.85
N LEU A 288 -21.30 7.35 3.18
CA LEU A 288 -22.24 8.44 3.41
C LEU A 288 -23.49 7.87 4.08
N SER A 289 -24.04 8.60 5.07
CA SER A 289 -25.33 8.24 5.66
C SER A 289 -26.44 8.29 4.60
N GLU A 290 -27.49 7.50 4.80
CA GLU A 290 -28.61 7.39 3.86
C GLU A 290 -29.27 8.76 3.57
N ASP A 291 -29.35 9.62 4.60
CA ASP A 291 -29.88 10.98 4.48
C ASP A 291 -28.88 11.97 3.84
N GLY A 292 -27.68 11.54 3.48
CA GLY A 292 -26.63 12.32 2.87
C GLY A 292 -25.95 13.36 3.78
N ARG A 293 -26.23 13.35 5.10
CA ARG A 293 -25.73 14.40 6.02
C ARG A 293 -24.40 14.09 6.68
N THR A 294 -24.13 12.83 6.95
CA THR A 294 -22.90 12.42 7.64
C THR A 294 -21.99 11.66 6.70
N LEU A 295 -20.79 12.19 6.51
CA LEU A 295 -19.73 11.52 5.77
C LEU A 295 -18.75 10.87 6.76
N TYR A 296 -18.59 9.55 6.68
CA TYR A 296 -17.59 8.78 7.41
C TYR A 296 -16.33 8.66 6.56
N VAL A 297 -15.17 8.92 7.18
CA VAL A 297 -13.86 8.91 6.51
C VAL A 297 -12.90 8.07 7.33
N SER A 298 -12.35 7.00 6.75
CA SER A 298 -11.29 6.24 7.43
C SER A 298 -9.96 6.95 7.34
N ASP A 299 -9.29 7.09 8.49
CA ASP A 299 -7.94 7.61 8.63
C ASP A 299 -7.00 6.47 8.96
N LEU A 300 -6.18 6.13 7.97
CA LEU A 300 -5.27 5.00 8.04
C LEU A 300 -4.24 5.16 9.19
N GLY A 301 -3.60 6.34 9.27
CA GLY A 301 -2.52 6.62 10.22
C GLY A 301 -3.02 6.83 11.63
N GLU A 302 -4.13 7.54 11.83
CA GLU A 302 -4.74 7.78 13.13
C GLU A 302 -5.55 6.58 13.63
N ARG A 303 -5.74 5.55 12.81
CA ARG A 303 -6.52 4.35 13.14
C ARG A 303 -7.89 4.69 13.72
N CYS A 304 -8.59 5.55 13.02
CA CYS A 304 -9.92 6.03 13.39
C CYS A 304 -10.83 6.17 12.18
N VAL A 305 -12.09 6.43 12.43
CA VAL A 305 -13.05 6.90 11.44
C VAL A 305 -13.55 8.26 11.91
N TRP A 306 -13.39 9.28 11.07
CA TRP A 306 -13.98 10.60 11.28
C TRP A 306 -15.45 10.57 10.86
N ALA A 307 -16.31 11.26 11.60
CA ALA A 307 -17.67 11.58 11.17
C ALA A 307 -17.78 13.09 11.01
N VAL A 308 -18.08 13.55 9.81
CA VAL A 308 -18.17 14.96 9.48
C VAL A 308 -19.50 15.26 8.81
N ASP A 309 -19.97 16.49 8.97
CA ASP A 309 -21.08 17.00 8.21
C ASP A 309 -20.69 17.07 6.72
N ALA A 310 -21.46 16.40 5.86
CA ALA A 310 -21.18 16.30 4.42
C ALA A 310 -21.24 17.67 3.71
N ASP A 311 -22.01 18.62 4.25
CA ASP A 311 -22.08 20.00 3.76
C ASP A 311 -21.00 20.92 4.34
N ALA A 312 -20.24 20.49 5.34
CA ALA A 312 -19.12 21.26 5.87
C ALA A 312 -17.98 21.36 4.85
N ARG A 313 -17.22 22.44 4.94
CA ARG A 313 -16.06 22.70 4.08
C ARG A 313 -14.87 23.10 4.90
N GLU A 314 -13.65 22.83 4.36
CA GLU A 314 -12.38 23.22 4.93
C GLU A 314 -12.18 22.70 6.37
N LEU A 315 -12.74 21.52 6.68
CA LEU A 315 -12.49 20.86 7.97
C LEU A 315 -11.05 20.32 8.01
N THR A 316 -10.53 20.21 9.21
CA THR A 316 -9.23 19.58 9.48
C THR A 316 -9.43 18.39 10.42
N ALA A 317 -8.86 17.24 10.09
CA ALA A 317 -8.90 16.04 10.91
C ALA A 317 -8.40 16.34 12.34
N GLY A 318 -9.16 15.92 13.35
CA GLY A 318 -8.88 16.25 14.77
C GLY A 318 -9.07 17.72 15.16
N GLY A 319 -9.56 18.56 14.23
CA GLY A 319 -9.86 19.96 14.49
C GLY A 319 -11.18 20.18 15.23
N LYS A 320 -11.52 21.46 15.48
CA LYS A 320 -12.63 21.87 16.35
C LYS A 320 -14.00 21.27 15.98
N ASN A 321 -14.27 21.05 14.70
CA ASN A 321 -15.57 20.54 14.20
C ASN A 321 -15.43 19.17 13.51
N CYS A 322 -14.37 18.43 13.83
CA CYS A 322 -14.11 17.12 13.28
C CYS A 322 -13.70 16.17 14.42
N GLY A 323 -14.66 15.42 14.94
CA GLY A 323 -14.44 14.40 15.96
C GLY A 323 -14.32 13.01 15.33
N SER A 324 -13.58 12.12 15.98
CA SER A 324 -13.59 10.72 15.59
C SER A 324 -14.89 10.06 16.01
N PHE A 325 -15.56 9.37 15.09
CA PHE A 325 -16.68 8.51 15.41
C PHE A 325 -16.21 7.28 16.21
N VAL A 326 -15.17 6.63 15.72
CA VAL A 326 -14.45 5.55 16.43
C VAL A 326 -12.96 5.75 16.31
N SER A 327 -12.21 5.35 17.33
CA SER A 327 -10.75 5.46 17.39
C SER A 327 -10.11 4.24 18.05
N GLY A 328 -8.79 4.15 18.01
CA GLY A 328 -8.06 3.05 18.62
C GLY A 328 -8.30 1.70 17.94
N LEU A 329 -8.56 1.70 16.64
CA LEU A 329 -8.83 0.51 15.87
C LEU A 329 -7.68 -0.50 15.94
N PRO A 330 -7.94 -1.83 15.93
CA PRO A 330 -6.93 -2.88 16.06
C PRO A 330 -6.05 -3.02 14.80
N GLY A 331 -6.48 -2.46 13.69
CA GLY A 331 -5.78 -2.43 12.40
C GLY A 331 -5.80 -1.05 11.76
N TYR A 332 -5.12 -0.93 10.64
CA TYR A 332 -5.16 0.25 9.79
C TYR A 332 -6.43 0.19 8.93
N PRO A 333 -7.41 1.09 9.15
CA PRO A 333 -8.69 1.02 8.44
C PRO A 333 -8.54 1.24 6.95
N GLY A 334 -9.33 0.51 6.18
CA GLY A 334 -9.42 0.60 4.72
C GLY A 334 -10.76 1.13 4.27
N ALA A 335 -11.44 0.34 3.41
CA ALA A 335 -12.77 0.65 2.91
C ALA A 335 -13.81 0.72 4.04
N LEU A 336 -14.75 1.62 3.85
CA LEU A 336 -15.96 1.74 4.65
C LEU A 336 -17.18 1.37 3.81
N ALA A 337 -18.20 0.84 4.45
CA ALA A 337 -19.52 0.67 3.85
C ALA A 337 -20.59 0.78 4.95
N LEU A 338 -21.69 1.43 4.63
CA LEU A 338 -22.84 1.57 5.52
C LEU A 338 -24.00 0.77 4.92
N ASP A 339 -24.73 0.03 5.77
CA ASP A 339 -25.96 -0.65 5.36
C ASP A 339 -27.21 0.19 5.67
N GLU A 340 -28.35 -0.33 5.24
CA GLU A 340 -29.67 0.33 5.41
C GLU A 340 -30.09 0.39 6.91
N ASP A 341 -29.52 -0.46 7.76
CA ASP A 341 -29.79 -0.46 9.20
C ASP A 341 -28.88 0.48 9.99
N GLY A 342 -27.99 1.21 9.30
CA GLY A 342 -27.04 2.13 9.92
C GLY A 342 -25.83 1.43 10.54
N ILE A 343 -25.50 0.24 10.14
CA ILE A 343 -24.29 -0.47 10.57
C ILE A 343 -23.14 -0.09 9.63
N LEU A 344 -22.10 0.50 10.20
CA LEU A 344 -20.86 0.85 9.50
C LEU A 344 -19.87 -0.32 9.56
N TYR A 345 -19.52 -0.84 8.40
CA TYR A 345 -18.50 -1.86 8.23
C TYR A 345 -17.15 -1.19 7.94
N ILE A 346 -16.14 -1.54 8.72
CA ILE A 346 -14.79 -0.99 8.65
C ILE A 346 -13.84 -2.13 8.29
N SER A 347 -13.26 -2.12 7.09
CA SER A 347 -12.25 -3.10 6.72
C SER A 347 -10.87 -2.71 7.27
N TYR A 348 -9.97 -3.69 7.45
CA TYR A 348 -8.59 -3.45 7.85
C TYR A 348 -7.65 -3.87 6.72
N ARG A 349 -7.02 -2.88 6.10
CA ARG A 349 -6.04 -3.10 5.03
C ARG A 349 -4.79 -3.79 5.56
N TRP A 350 -4.34 -3.40 6.75
CA TRP A 350 -3.24 -4.02 7.48
C TRP A 350 -3.52 -4.02 8.97
N ILE A 351 -2.86 -4.93 9.66
CA ILE A 351 -2.82 -4.88 11.11
C ILE A 351 -1.83 -3.83 11.58
N ARG A 352 -1.94 -3.52 12.83
CA ARG A 352 -1.07 -2.63 13.58
C ARG A 352 0.40 -3.06 13.49
N SER A 353 1.27 -2.16 13.05
CA SER A 353 2.72 -2.38 13.03
C SER A 353 3.34 -1.95 14.37
N GLY A 354 3.71 -2.90 15.20
CA GLY A 354 4.41 -2.59 16.46
C GLY A 354 5.73 -1.87 16.26
N TRP A 355 6.37 -2.01 15.09
CA TRP A 355 7.57 -1.26 14.77
C TRP A 355 7.26 0.22 14.52
N LEU A 356 6.23 0.54 13.74
CA LEU A 356 5.82 1.93 13.46
C LEU A 356 5.40 2.65 14.74
N GLU A 357 4.60 1.99 15.57
CA GLU A 357 4.14 2.59 16.83
C GLU A 357 5.27 2.87 17.79
N LYS A 358 6.20 1.92 17.95
CA LYS A 358 7.38 2.11 18.79
C LYS A 358 8.28 3.26 18.32
N HIS A 359 8.25 3.59 17.02
CA HIS A 359 9.10 4.63 16.42
C HIS A 359 8.27 5.79 15.85
N ALA A 360 7.07 6.02 16.37
CA ALA A 360 6.17 7.06 15.92
C ALA A 360 6.80 8.47 16.00
N ASP A 361 7.57 8.74 17.03
CA ASP A 361 8.32 9.99 17.27
C ASP A 361 9.64 10.08 16.49
N SER A 362 10.17 8.95 16.00
CA SER A 362 11.50 8.89 15.37
C SER A 362 11.44 9.14 13.86
N THR A 363 11.59 10.40 13.45
CA THR A 363 11.71 10.78 12.03
C THR A 363 12.94 10.15 11.35
N LEU A 364 14.04 9.93 12.10
CA LEU A 364 15.25 9.30 11.57
C LEU A 364 15.01 7.83 11.18
N LEU A 365 14.48 7.02 12.10
CA LEU A 365 14.28 5.59 11.85
C LEU A 365 13.22 5.36 10.78
N ARG A 366 12.14 6.13 10.78
CA ARG A 366 11.12 6.10 9.71
C ARG A 366 11.67 6.60 8.38
N GLY A 367 12.55 7.61 8.40
CA GLY A 367 13.28 8.05 7.21
C GLY A 367 14.20 6.98 6.63
N ILE A 368 14.83 6.14 7.46
CA ILE A 368 15.59 4.96 7.02
C ILE A 368 14.65 3.93 6.40
N ALA A 369 13.49 3.66 7.01
CA ALA A 369 12.49 2.74 6.47
C ALA A 369 11.95 3.18 5.10
N LEU A 370 11.72 4.49 4.90
CA LEU A 370 11.30 5.05 3.60
C LEU A 370 12.36 4.89 2.51
N ARG A 371 13.65 4.95 2.88
CA ARG A 371 14.77 4.73 1.95
C ARG A 371 15.05 3.25 1.68
N ALA A 372 14.59 2.38 2.56
CA ALA A 372 14.64 0.94 2.33
C ALA A 372 13.73 0.56 1.15
N GLY A 373 14.06 -0.51 0.45
CA GLY A 373 13.24 -0.97 -0.68
C GLY A 373 11.86 -1.49 -0.21
N GLU A 374 10.88 -1.51 -1.12
CA GLU A 374 9.50 -1.96 -0.85
C GLU A 374 9.42 -3.32 -0.15
N ASN A 375 10.30 -4.26 -0.48
CA ASN A 375 10.33 -5.58 0.17
C ASN A 375 10.62 -5.51 1.67
N ILE A 376 11.38 -4.51 2.12
CA ILE A 376 11.64 -4.27 3.54
C ILE A 376 10.43 -3.58 4.17
N GLN A 377 9.87 -2.58 3.49
CA GLN A 377 8.66 -1.88 3.96
C GLN A 377 7.48 -2.85 4.15
N LYS A 378 7.25 -3.74 3.19
CA LYS A 378 6.18 -4.77 3.29
C LYS A 378 6.30 -5.66 4.54
N LYS A 379 7.53 -5.89 5.03
CA LYS A 379 7.74 -6.69 6.24
C LYS A 379 7.27 -5.99 7.53
N LEU A 380 7.10 -4.67 7.51
CA LEU A 380 6.59 -3.91 8.64
C LEU A 380 5.08 -4.14 8.87
N PHE A 381 4.37 -4.65 7.86
CA PHE A 381 2.91 -4.80 7.84
C PHE A 381 2.43 -6.24 7.67
N LYS A 382 3.19 -7.22 8.20
CA LYS A 382 2.79 -8.62 8.12
C LYS A 382 1.59 -8.91 9.04
N LEU A 383 0.58 -9.59 8.49
CA LEU A 383 -0.59 -10.06 9.22
C LEU A 383 -0.29 -11.34 10.03
N PRO A 384 -0.66 -11.41 11.32
CA PRO A 384 -0.86 -12.69 12.01
C PRO A 384 -2.10 -13.37 11.45
N ALA A 385 -2.10 -14.71 11.49
CA ALA A 385 -3.14 -15.53 10.89
C ALA A 385 -4.56 -15.34 11.46
N ASP A 386 -4.69 -14.74 12.64
CA ASP A 386 -5.96 -14.62 13.39
C ASP A 386 -6.37 -13.14 13.59
N ALA A 387 -5.77 -12.20 12.82
CA ALA A 387 -6.12 -10.80 12.90
C ALA A 387 -7.53 -10.53 12.35
N PRO A 388 -8.28 -9.60 12.95
CA PRO A 388 -9.53 -9.14 12.38
C PRO A 388 -9.28 -8.52 10.99
N CYS A 389 -10.11 -8.88 10.01
CA CYS A 389 -10.07 -8.29 8.68
C CYS A 389 -11.11 -7.18 8.50
N ALA A 390 -12.17 -7.17 9.29
CA ALA A 390 -13.18 -6.12 9.32
C ALA A 390 -13.97 -6.15 10.63
N GLU A 391 -14.64 -5.06 10.93
CA GLU A 391 -15.57 -4.94 12.06
C GLU A 391 -16.81 -4.14 11.66
N ALA A 392 -17.91 -4.38 12.38
CA ALA A 392 -19.18 -3.71 12.21
C ALA A 392 -19.55 -2.93 13.48
N VAL A 393 -19.94 -1.68 13.33
CA VAL A 393 -20.32 -0.76 14.41
C VAL A 393 -21.63 -0.06 14.07
N ASP A 394 -22.52 0.02 15.03
CA ASP A 394 -23.77 0.76 14.90
C ASP A 394 -23.51 2.26 14.96
N THR A 395 -23.99 3.00 13.95
CA THR A 395 -23.76 4.45 13.90
C THR A 395 -24.63 5.24 14.85
N ALA A 396 -25.72 4.65 15.36
CA ALA A 396 -26.62 5.34 16.29
C ALA A 396 -26.05 5.42 17.71
N ASP A 397 -25.37 4.38 18.19
CA ASP A 397 -24.90 4.29 19.58
C ASP A 397 -23.39 3.98 19.72
N GLY A 398 -22.69 3.74 18.61
CA GLY A 398 -21.27 3.38 18.61
C GLY A 398 -20.98 1.96 19.13
N SER A 399 -22.03 1.09 19.25
CA SER A 399 -21.85 -0.28 19.73
C SER A 399 -21.26 -1.18 18.67
N TRP A 400 -20.26 -1.97 19.04
CA TRP A 400 -19.63 -2.95 18.16
C TRP A 400 -20.50 -4.19 18.06
N LYS A 401 -20.92 -4.54 16.85
CA LYS A 401 -21.82 -5.67 16.59
C LYS A 401 -21.06 -6.94 16.23
N GLN A 402 -20.06 -6.84 15.35
CA GLN A 402 -19.42 -8.02 14.80
C GLN A 402 -17.96 -7.77 14.42
N THR A 403 -17.13 -8.79 14.60
CA THR A 403 -15.73 -8.83 14.14
C THR A 403 -15.60 -9.99 13.16
N PHE A 404 -15.03 -9.70 11.98
CA PHE A 404 -14.76 -10.69 10.93
C PHE A 404 -13.28 -11.01 10.90
N SER A 405 -12.93 -12.30 10.78
CA SER A 405 -11.55 -12.76 10.63
C SER A 405 -11.47 -13.81 9.51
N GLY A 406 -10.39 -13.77 8.71
CA GLY A 406 -10.20 -14.70 7.61
C GLY A 406 -8.75 -14.77 7.19
N ARG A 407 -8.17 -15.99 7.22
CA ARG A 407 -6.78 -16.23 6.83
C ARG A 407 -6.49 -16.02 5.33
N GLU A 408 -7.53 -16.02 4.52
CA GLU A 408 -7.45 -16.00 3.06
C GLU A 408 -7.43 -14.57 2.50
N LEU A 409 -7.74 -13.58 3.35
CA LEU A 409 -7.59 -12.17 3.04
C LEU A 409 -6.29 -11.67 3.68
N ASP A 410 -5.24 -11.52 2.88
CA ASP A 410 -4.00 -10.84 3.30
C ASP A 410 -4.23 -9.32 3.28
N GLY A 411 -5.02 -8.83 4.25
CA GLY A 411 -5.54 -7.47 4.32
C GLY A 411 -6.85 -7.30 3.55
N CYS A 412 -7.88 -6.76 4.21
CA CYS A 412 -9.17 -6.50 3.60
C CYS A 412 -9.19 -5.08 2.99
N THR A 413 -9.32 -4.99 1.67
CA THR A 413 -9.34 -3.72 0.94
C THR A 413 -10.74 -3.29 0.55
N ALA A 414 -11.69 -4.22 0.57
CA ALA A 414 -13.08 -3.98 0.20
C ALA A 414 -14.04 -4.64 1.17
N VAL A 415 -15.09 -3.94 1.52
CA VAL A 415 -16.23 -4.46 2.30
C VAL A 415 -17.52 -3.91 1.67
N CYS A 416 -18.54 -4.74 1.53
CA CYS A 416 -19.83 -4.34 0.96
C CYS A 416 -20.97 -5.14 1.58
N PRO A 417 -21.86 -4.54 2.38
CA PRO A 417 -23.10 -5.16 2.81
C PRO A 417 -24.06 -5.30 1.62
N ALA A 418 -24.83 -6.39 1.59
CA ALA A 418 -25.78 -6.72 0.56
C ALA A 418 -26.91 -7.60 1.12
N GLY A 419 -27.96 -6.98 1.62
CA GLY A 419 -29.06 -7.65 2.32
C GLY A 419 -28.54 -8.42 3.55
N SER A 420 -28.76 -9.72 3.63
CA SER A 420 -28.30 -10.57 4.74
C SER A 420 -26.85 -11.05 4.62
N LYS A 421 -26.03 -10.46 3.73
CA LYS A 421 -24.64 -10.84 3.49
C LYS A 421 -23.74 -9.63 3.48
N VAL A 422 -22.49 -9.87 3.81
CA VAL A 422 -21.41 -8.90 3.62
C VAL A 422 -20.32 -9.54 2.78
N TYR A 423 -19.86 -8.86 1.74
CA TYR A 423 -18.77 -9.29 0.85
C TYR A 423 -17.46 -8.61 1.24
N PHE A 424 -16.36 -9.37 1.11
CA PHE A 424 -15.02 -8.92 1.45
C PHE A 424 -14.06 -9.22 0.30
N GLY A 425 -13.19 -8.28 -0.02
CA GLY A 425 -12.13 -8.42 -1.02
C GLY A 425 -10.78 -7.99 -0.47
N ALA A 426 -9.71 -8.44 -1.13
CA ALA A 426 -8.35 -8.10 -0.76
C ALA A 426 -7.48 -7.81 -1.98
N ALA A 427 -6.56 -6.85 -1.86
CA ALA A 427 -5.59 -6.50 -2.89
C ALA A 427 -4.63 -7.66 -3.25
N GLY A 428 -4.43 -8.61 -2.34
CA GLY A 428 -3.58 -9.78 -2.55
C GLY A 428 -4.31 -11.05 -2.96
N SER A 429 -5.63 -10.99 -3.16
CA SER A 429 -6.47 -12.17 -3.47
C SER A 429 -7.54 -11.84 -4.50
N ALA A 430 -7.67 -12.67 -5.51
CA ALA A 430 -8.77 -12.62 -6.47
C ALA A 430 -10.03 -13.33 -5.96
N SER A 431 -10.19 -13.49 -4.66
CA SER A 431 -11.36 -14.10 -4.04
C SER A 431 -12.25 -13.03 -3.42
N LEU A 432 -13.55 -13.14 -3.64
CA LEU A 432 -14.57 -12.46 -2.88
C LEU A 432 -15.10 -13.44 -1.82
N LEU A 433 -14.88 -13.13 -0.57
CA LEU A 433 -15.44 -13.90 0.55
C LEU A 433 -16.74 -13.27 0.98
N SER A 434 -17.63 -14.06 1.58
CA SER A 434 -18.86 -13.54 2.15
C SER A 434 -19.16 -14.14 3.50
N ALA A 435 -19.86 -13.37 4.33
CA ALA A 435 -20.47 -13.84 5.58
C ALA A 435 -21.94 -13.44 5.62
N ARG A 436 -22.75 -14.18 6.38
CA ARG A 436 -24.10 -13.78 6.75
C ARG A 436 -24.07 -12.93 8.01
N VAL A 437 -24.90 -11.92 8.04
CA VAL A 437 -25.10 -10.99 9.17
C VAL A 437 -26.53 -11.05 9.65
#